data_cb88b5aeb243b3786658a7cae9861f44
#
_entry.id   cb88b5aeb243b3786658a7cae9861f44
#
_cell.length_a   1.000
_cell.length_b   1.000
_cell.length_c   1.000
_cell.angle_alpha   90.00
_cell.angle_beta   90.00
_cell.angle_gamma   90.00
#
_symmetry.space_group_name_H-M   'P 1'
#
loop_
_entity.id
_entity.type
_entity.pdbx_description
1 polymer ?
#
loop_
_entity_poly.entity_id
_entity_poly.type
_entity_poly.pdbx_seq_one_letter_code
_entity_poly.pdbx_strand_id
1 'polypeptide(L)'
;SQSAIEQLESTYGLDEPMWKQYILYMENLMHGDLGISYKKNVSVNTLIARGFPYTLSIGLLSIAVSAFIGILMGIWMATSKRLAVKNTLLGIATLGVSIPGFVTAILLMMVFGVWWPVLPIVGLGSPANYILPVAAQSFGQIASIARLTKSTYSEAIQMDYVTMARAKGLSNLYITARHVLKNALIPVVTYFGPAIAFLIT
;
A
#
# COMPACT_ATOMS: atom_id res chain seq x y z
N SER A 1 33.77 -4.28 23.82
CA SER A 1 34.54 -4.60 25.03
C SER A 1 34.14 -5.98 25.53
N GLN A 2 35.01 -6.70 26.19
CA GLN A 2 34.74 -8.04 26.77
C GLN A 2 33.49 -8.04 27.62
N SER A 3 33.28 -6.97 28.42
CA SER A 3 32.10 -6.80 29.27
C SER A 3 30.77 -6.76 28.50
N ALA A 4 30.75 -6.29 27.25
CA ALA A 4 29.55 -6.26 26.42
C ALA A 4 29.22 -7.66 25.86
N ILE A 5 30.25 -8.47 25.58
CA ILE A 5 30.09 -9.86 25.12
C ILE A 5 29.55 -10.70 26.28
N GLU A 6 30.15 -10.62 27.45
CA GLU A 6 29.70 -11.32 28.67
C GLU A 6 28.26 -10.98 29.06
N GLN A 7 27.88 -9.71 28.86
CA GLN A 7 26.52 -9.23 29.13
C GLN A 7 25.51 -9.80 28.12
N LEU A 8 25.90 -9.93 26.85
CA LEU A 8 25.08 -10.58 25.80
C LEU A 8 24.97 -12.09 26.05
N GLU A 9 26.08 -12.74 26.38
CA GLU A 9 26.13 -14.19 26.71
C GLU A 9 25.20 -14.51 27.86
N SER A 10 25.25 -13.72 28.95
CA SER A 10 24.37 -13.92 30.11
C SER A 10 22.91 -13.62 29.83
N THR A 11 22.61 -12.59 28.98
CA THR A 11 21.23 -12.20 28.69
C THR A 11 20.51 -13.16 27.74
N TYR A 12 21.23 -13.74 26.79
CA TYR A 12 20.65 -14.63 25.77
C TYR A 12 20.98 -16.08 26.00
N GLY A 13 21.75 -16.42 27.09
CA GLY A 13 22.15 -17.77 27.39
C GLY A 13 22.96 -18.42 26.28
N LEU A 14 23.89 -17.66 25.64
CA LEU A 14 24.64 -18.13 24.48
C LEU A 14 25.57 -19.30 24.83
N ASP A 15 25.90 -19.50 26.12
CA ASP A 15 26.65 -20.63 26.65
C ASP A 15 25.80 -21.90 26.80
N GLU A 16 24.48 -21.77 26.69
CA GLU A 16 23.55 -22.88 26.88
C GLU A 16 23.30 -23.62 25.54
N PRO A 17 22.85 -24.90 25.63
CA PRO A 17 22.48 -25.66 24.44
C PRO A 17 21.43 -24.95 23.58
N MET A 18 21.48 -25.08 22.24
CA MET A 18 20.61 -24.37 21.29
C MET A 18 19.13 -24.52 21.61
N TRP A 19 18.68 -25.67 22.08
CA TRP A 19 17.28 -25.89 22.48
C TRP A 19 16.86 -24.99 23.65
N LYS A 20 17.77 -24.73 24.60
CA LYS A 20 17.51 -23.89 25.76
C LYS A 20 17.51 -22.40 25.35
N GLN A 21 18.43 -21.98 24.48
CA GLN A 21 18.42 -20.65 23.88
C GLN A 21 17.10 -20.38 23.15
N TYR A 22 16.59 -21.36 22.40
CA TYR A 22 15.31 -21.26 21.71
C TYR A 22 14.15 -21.08 22.72
N ILE A 23 14.11 -21.84 23.79
CA ILE A 23 13.06 -21.72 24.82
C ILE A 23 13.11 -20.33 25.47
N LEU A 24 14.28 -19.84 25.86
CA LEU A 24 14.46 -18.51 26.45
C LEU A 24 14.02 -17.42 25.50
N TYR A 25 14.37 -17.53 24.21
CA TYR A 25 13.92 -16.58 23.19
C TYR A 25 12.40 -16.57 23.04
N MET A 26 11.77 -17.75 23.00
CA MET A 26 10.32 -17.88 22.91
C MET A 26 9.59 -17.35 24.15
N GLU A 27 10.17 -17.55 25.32
CA GLU A 27 9.66 -17.01 26.58
C GLU A 27 9.70 -15.47 26.58
N ASN A 28 10.83 -14.88 26.21
CA ASN A 28 10.96 -13.42 26.06
C ASN A 28 9.96 -12.88 25.04
N LEU A 29 9.80 -13.57 23.91
CA LEU A 29 8.84 -13.19 22.86
C LEU A 29 7.40 -13.22 23.38
N MET A 30 7.01 -14.21 24.18
CA MET A 30 5.67 -14.28 24.78
C MET A 30 5.43 -13.13 25.79
N HIS A 31 6.48 -12.61 26.41
CA HIS A 31 6.41 -11.40 27.25
C HIS A 31 6.52 -10.11 26.45
N GLY A 32 6.60 -10.20 25.12
CA GLY A 32 6.69 -9.05 24.22
C GLY A 32 8.09 -8.43 24.13
N ASP A 33 9.12 -9.10 24.61
CA ASP A 33 10.51 -8.68 24.46
C ASP A 33 11.12 -9.29 23.19
N LEU A 34 11.39 -8.43 22.20
CA LEU A 34 12.02 -8.77 20.92
C LEU A 34 13.54 -8.69 20.94
N GLY A 35 14.11 -8.40 22.11
CA GLY A 35 15.55 -8.29 22.31
C GLY A 35 16.16 -6.97 21.83
N ILE A 36 17.47 -6.98 21.64
CA ILE A 36 18.27 -5.80 21.28
C ILE A 36 18.80 -5.92 19.85
N SER A 37 18.68 -4.86 19.08
CA SER A 37 19.31 -4.75 17.76
C SER A 37 20.83 -4.62 17.90
N TYR A 38 21.59 -5.62 17.52
CA TYR A 38 23.07 -5.61 17.57
C TYR A 38 23.69 -4.46 16.76
N LYS A 39 23.06 -4.06 15.65
CA LYS A 39 23.55 -2.98 14.79
C LYS A 39 23.34 -1.59 15.40
N LYS A 40 22.25 -1.39 16.13
CA LYS A 40 21.85 -0.09 16.66
C LYS A 40 22.00 0.04 18.17
N ASN A 41 22.24 -1.09 18.85
CA ASN A 41 22.34 -1.20 20.32
C ASN A 41 21.14 -0.56 21.05
N VAL A 42 19.94 -0.80 20.50
CA VAL A 42 18.65 -0.29 21.02
C VAL A 42 17.65 -1.43 20.97
N SER A 43 16.74 -1.49 21.95
CA SER A 43 15.65 -2.49 21.95
C SER A 43 14.87 -2.47 20.63
N VAL A 44 14.61 -3.64 20.09
CA VAL A 44 13.81 -3.84 18.86
C VAL A 44 12.41 -3.29 19.05
N ASN A 45 11.81 -3.47 20.23
CA ASN A 45 10.51 -2.90 20.58
C ASN A 45 10.48 -1.37 20.40
N THR A 46 11.55 -0.70 20.85
CA THR A 46 11.68 0.77 20.70
C THR A 46 11.82 1.17 19.22
N LEU A 47 12.56 0.39 18.43
CA LEU A 47 12.71 0.66 16.99
C LEU A 47 11.39 0.53 16.26
N ILE A 48 10.63 -0.54 16.57
CA ILE A 48 9.31 -0.77 16.01
C ILE A 48 8.35 0.34 16.44
N ALA A 49 8.27 0.63 17.74
CA ALA A 49 7.38 1.67 18.26
C ALA A 49 7.63 3.06 17.65
N ARG A 50 8.89 3.37 17.31
CA ARG A 50 9.25 4.63 16.63
C ARG A 50 8.95 4.61 15.13
N GLY A 51 9.16 3.48 14.46
CA GLY A 51 8.98 3.38 12.99
C GLY A 51 7.56 3.10 12.56
N PHE A 52 6.83 2.25 13.31
CA PHE A 52 5.51 1.76 12.95
C PHE A 52 4.46 2.85 12.68
N PRO A 53 4.35 3.95 13.49
CA PRO A 53 3.40 5.01 13.22
C PRO A 53 3.59 5.68 11.85
N TYR A 54 4.85 5.85 11.43
CA TYR A 54 5.17 6.43 10.12
C TYR A 54 4.81 5.47 8.98
N THR A 55 5.18 4.21 9.11
CA THR A 55 4.82 3.17 8.14
C THR A 55 3.31 3.07 7.98
N LEU A 56 2.58 3.03 9.10
CA LEU A 56 1.11 2.96 9.10
C LEU A 56 0.50 4.21 8.46
N SER A 57 0.99 5.41 8.78
CA SER A 57 0.50 6.66 8.21
C SER A 57 0.71 6.73 6.70
N ILE A 58 1.93 6.43 6.22
CA ILE A 58 2.23 6.41 4.79
C ILE A 58 1.38 5.35 4.09
N GLY A 59 1.27 4.16 4.67
CA GLY A 59 0.48 3.06 4.13
C GLY A 59 -1.00 3.40 3.98
N LEU A 60 -1.63 3.90 5.05
CA LEU A 60 -3.06 4.26 5.03
C LEU A 60 -3.34 5.41 4.05
N LEU A 61 -2.48 6.43 4.02
CA LEU A 61 -2.61 7.52 3.05
C LEU A 61 -2.45 7.01 1.62
N SER A 62 -1.49 6.11 1.38
CA SER A 62 -1.28 5.51 0.05
C SER A 62 -2.48 4.68 -0.41
N ILE A 63 -3.09 3.90 0.49
CA ILE A 63 -4.31 3.15 0.20
C ILE A 63 -5.45 4.11 -0.12
N ALA A 64 -5.67 5.15 0.68
CA ALA A 64 -6.74 6.11 0.47
C ALA A 64 -6.60 6.82 -0.90
N VAL A 65 -5.39 7.30 -1.21
CA VAL A 65 -5.09 7.96 -2.49
C VAL A 65 -5.25 6.98 -3.66
N SER A 66 -4.71 5.77 -3.55
CA SER A 66 -4.79 4.78 -4.63
C SER A 66 -6.22 4.27 -4.83
N ALA A 67 -7.00 4.10 -3.77
CA ALA A 67 -8.41 3.75 -3.87
C ALA A 67 -9.18 4.84 -4.61
N PHE A 68 -9.05 6.08 -4.17
CA PHE A 68 -9.78 7.20 -4.75
C PHE A 68 -9.43 7.39 -6.24
N ILE A 69 -8.14 7.55 -6.56
CA ILE A 69 -7.70 7.81 -7.94
C ILE A 69 -7.90 6.57 -8.81
N GLY A 70 -7.57 5.37 -8.31
CA GLY A 70 -7.67 4.13 -9.07
C GLY A 70 -9.11 3.77 -9.43
N ILE A 71 -10.06 3.92 -8.49
CA ILE A 71 -11.47 3.68 -8.76
C ILE A 71 -12.00 4.67 -9.80
N LEU A 72 -11.74 5.97 -9.65
CA LEU A 72 -12.17 6.99 -10.62
C LEU A 72 -11.58 6.73 -12.01
N MET A 73 -10.29 6.44 -12.08
CA MET A 73 -9.60 6.09 -13.33
C MET A 73 -10.20 4.83 -13.98
N GLY A 74 -10.46 3.80 -13.19
CA GLY A 74 -11.05 2.54 -13.67
C GLY A 74 -12.48 2.73 -14.22
N ILE A 75 -13.32 3.50 -13.52
CA ILE A 75 -14.65 3.86 -13.99
C ILE A 75 -14.55 4.66 -15.31
N TRP A 76 -13.65 5.63 -15.36
CA TRP A 76 -13.45 6.43 -16.57
C TRP A 76 -12.99 5.58 -17.75
N MET A 77 -12.06 4.63 -17.53
CA MET A 77 -11.65 3.65 -18.53
C MET A 77 -12.83 2.79 -19.02
N ALA A 78 -13.72 2.36 -18.13
CA ALA A 78 -14.86 1.51 -18.46
C ALA A 78 -15.96 2.26 -19.21
N THR A 79 -16.25 3.52 -18.82
CA THR A 79 -17.38 4.30 -19.33
C THR A 79 -17.07 5.18 -20.53
N SER A 80 -15.79 5.50 -20.78
CA SER A 80 -15.38 6.35 -21.90
C SER A 80 -15.80 5.76 -23.24
N LYS A 81 -16.39 6.57 -24.11
CA LYS A 81 -16.73 6.22 -25.50
C LYS A 81 -15.52 6.38 -26.45
N ARG A 82 -14.51 7.14 -26.04
CA ARG A 82 -13.33 7.43 -26.88
C ARG A 82 -12.26 6.36 -26.68
N LEU A 83 -11.96 5.62 -27.75
CA LEU A 83 -10.95 4.55 -27.73
C LEU A 83 -9.56 5.08 -27.36
N ALA A 84 -9.20 6.28 -27.81
CA ALA A 84 -7.94 6.92 -27.44
C ALA A 84 -7.79 7.09 -25.93
N VAL A 85 -8.84 7.58 -25.24
CA VAL A 85 -8.83 7.74 -23.76
C VAL A 85 -8.65 6.40 -23.07
N LYS A 86 -9.39 5.37 -23.51
CA LYS A 86 -9.25 4.02 -22.95
C LYS A 86 -7.82 3.50 -23.09
N ASN A 87 -7.24 3.61 -24.27
CA ASN A 87 -5.91 3.08 -24.56
C ASN A 87 -4.83 3.87 -23.83
N THR A 88 -4.94 5.20 -23.74
CA THR A 88 -3.99 6.04 -23.00
C THR A 88 -4.02 5.71 -21.50
N LEU A 89 -5.20 5.64 -20.89
CA LEU A 89 -5.33 5.30 -19.47
C LEU A 89 -4.86 3.88 -19.20
N LEU A 90 -5.15 2.94 -20.10
CA LEU A 90 -4.65 1.55 -19.99
C LEU A 90 -3.12 1.50 -20.11
N GLY A 91 -2.53 2.27 -21.03
CA GLY A 91 -1.08 2.41 -21.17
C GLY A 91 -0.44 2.95 -19.90
N ILE A 92 -0.98 4.02 -19.33
CA ILE A 92 -0.53 4.59 -18.05
C ILE A 92 -0.64 3.55 -16.92
N ALA A 93 -1.76 2.84 -16.84
CA ALA A 93 -1.93 1.79 -15.83
C ALA A 93 -0.95 0.61 -16.04
N THR A 94 -0.65 0.25 -17.28
CA THR A 94 0.32 -0.79 -17.57
C THR A 94 1.73 -0.38 -17.14
N LEU A 95 2.14 0.84 -17.47
CA LEU A 95 3.43 1.40 -17.03
C LEU A 95 3.51 1.46 -15.49
N GLY A 96 2.42 1.86 -14.82
CA GLY A 96 2.38 1.94 -13.37
C GLY A 96 2.59 0.61 -12.66
N VAL A 97 2.14 -0.48 -13.25
CA VAL A 97 2.38 -1.84 -12.70
C VAL A 97 3.78 -2.36 -13.06
N SER A 98 4.32 -1.93 -14.21
CA SER A 98 5.61 -2.44 -14.73
C SER A 98 6.82 -1.79 -14.06
N ILE A 99 6.67 -0.56 -13.54
CA ILE A 99 7.78 0.17 -12.90
C ILE A 99 7.86 -0.25 -11.43
N PRO A 100 9.01 -0.78 -10.96
CA PRO A 100 9.21 -1.07 -9.55
C PRO A 100 9.03 0.18 -8.67
N GLY A 101 8.38 0.02 -7.51
CA GLY A 101 8.05 1.15 -6.62
C GLY A 101 9.28 1.98 -6.18
N PHE A 102 10.43 1.33 -5.94
CA PHE A 102 11.65 2.05 -5.58
C PHE A 102 12.16 2.94 -6.72
N VAL A 103 11.98 2.53 -7.99
CA VAL A 103 12.35 3.35 -9.15
C VAL A 103 11.46 4.58 -9.22
N THR A 104 10.14 4.41 -9.02
CA THR A 104 9.20 5.53 -8.93
C THR A 104 9.58 6.49 -7.81
N ALA A 105 9.96 5.97 -6.64
CA ALA A 105 10.41 6.79 -5.51
C ALA A 105 11.64 7.63 -5.87
N ILE A 106 12.67 7.01 -6.47
CA ILE A 106 13.89 7.70 -6.89
C ILE A 106 13.58 8.78 -7.92
N LEU A 107 12.75 8.48 -8.93
CA LEU A 107 12.39 9.45 -9.97
C LEU A 107 11.62 10.65 -9.37
N LEU A 108 10.67 10.41 -8.46
CA LEU A 108 9.94 11.48 -7.79
C LEU A 108 10.87 12.34 -6.92
N MET A 109 11.80 11.72 -6.19
CA MET A 109 12.81 12.44 -5.40
C MET A 109 13.71 13.29 -6.29
N MET A 110 14.18 12.76 -7.43
CA MET A 110 15.01 13.50 -8.38
C MET A 110 14.25 14.70 -8.95
N VAL A 111 13.01 14.50 -9.39
CA VAL A 111 12.24 15.57 -10.03
C VAL A 111 11.82 16.63 -9.01
N PHE A 112 11.17 16.26 -7.91
CA PHE A 112 10.55 17.21 -6.98
C PHE A 112 11.41 17.59 -5.79
N GLY A 113 12.49 16.87 -5.55
CA GLY A 113 13.42 17.15 -4.45
C GLY A 113 14.76 17.74 -4.91
N VAL A 114 15.24 17.39 -6.12
CA VAL A 114 16.54 17.84 -6.63
C VAL A 114 16.42 18.83 -7.79
N TRP A 115 15.70 18.47 -8.86
CA TRP A 115 15.59 19.34 -10.05
C TRP A 115 14.61 20.51 -9.82
N TRP A 116 13.49 20.24 -9.22
CA TRP A 116 12.52 21.24 -8.77
C TRP A 116 12.33 21.08 -7.26
N PRO A 117 13.17 21.70 -6.42
CA PRO A 117 13.18 21.45 -4.97
C PRO A 117 11.97 22.06 -4.25
N VAL A 118 10.78 21.54 -4.59
CA VAL A 118 9.48 21.97 -4.02
C VAL A 118 9.00 21.06 -2.91
N LEU A 119 9.56 19.82 -2.79
CA LEU A 119 9.20 18.87 -1.77
C LEU A 119 10.43 18.37 -1.00
N PRO A 120 10.33 18.22 0.32
CA PRO A 120 11.42 17.70 1.13
C PRO A 120 11.65 16.21 0.87
N ILE A 121 12.92 15.81 0.76
CA ILE A 121 13.35 14.42 0.55
C ILE A 121 13.78 13.71 1.83
N VAL A 122 13.96 14.44 2.93
CA VAL A 122 14.44 13.90 4.22
C VAL A 122 13.51 14.33 5.34
N GLY A 123 13.37 13.45 6.34
CA GLY A 123 12.57 13.70 7.53
C GLY A 123 11.11 13.24 7.40
N LEU A 124 10.39 13.31 8.52
CA LEU A 124 8.96 12.97 8.64
C LEU A 124 8.24 13.98 9.56
N GLY A 125 8.86 15.12 9.79
CA GLY A 125 8.38 16.13 10.77
C GLY A 125 7.28 17.05 10.25
N SER A 126 7.02 17.09 8.94
CA SER A 126 5.98 17.92 8.34
C SER A 126 5.09 17.14 7.38
N PRO A 127 3.84 17.58 7.12
CA PRO A 127 2.97 16.94 6.15
C PRO A 127 3.56 16.83 4.75
N ALA A 128 4.40 17.79 4.33
CA ALA A 128 5.06 17.79 3.04
C ALA A 128 6.01 16.58 2.85
N ASN A 129 6.60 16.07 3.94
CA ASN A 129 7.48 14.89 3.90
C ASN A 129 6.75 13.60 3.52
N TYR A 130 5.42 13.55 3.67
CA TYR A 130 4.62 12.37 3.32
C TYR A 130 4.24 12.33 1.84
N ILE A 131 4.31 13.45 1.12
CA ILE A 131 3.83 13.53 -0.26
C ILE A 131 4.60 12.59 -1.19
N LEU A 132 5.94 12.64 -1.17
CA LEU A 132 6.77 11.81 -2.06
C LEU A 132 6.63 10.31 -1.77
N PRO A 133 6.76 9.82 -0.51
CA PRO A 133 6.60 8.40 -0.22
C PRO A 133 5.17 7.91 -0.49
N VAL A 134 4.14 8.69 -0.18
CA VAL A 134 2.74 8.35 -0.48
C VAL A 134 2.52 8.27 -2.00
N ALA A 135 3.02 9.24 -2.78
CA ALA A 135 2.89 9.23 -4.23
C ALA A 135 3.61 8.01 -4.85
N ALA A 136 4.83 7.71 -4.40
CA ALA A 136 5.60 6.57 -4.89
C ALA A 136 4.89 5.24 -4.61
N GLN A 137 4.41 5.06 -3.38
CA GLN A 137 3.70 3.86 -2.95
C GLN A 137 2.35 3.71 -3.66
N SER A 138 1.64 4.83 -3.89
CA SER A 138 0.32 4.82 -4.54
C SER A 138 0.39 4.51 -6.03
N PHE A 139 1.48 4.83 -6.71
CA PHE A 139 1.55 4.79 -8.18
C PHE A 139 1.19 3.43 -8.77
N GLY A 140 1.85 2.36 -8.34
CA GLY A 140 1.56 1.00 -8.78
C GLY A 140 0.19 0.49 -8.31
N GLN A 141 -0.24 0.91 -7.11
CA GLN A 141 -1.55 0.53 -6.57
C GLN A 141 -2.69 1.19 -7.33
N ILE A 142 -2.58 2.48 -7.70
CA ILE A 142 -3.54 3.18 -8.56
C ILE A 142 -3.75 2.40 -9.86
N ALA A 143 -2.65 1.99 -10.49
CA ALA A 143 -2.68 1.24 -11.73
C ALA A 143 -3.40 -0.11 -11.59
N SER A 144 -3.11 -0.86 -10.52
CA SER A 144 -3.73 -2.15 -10.22
C SER A 144 -5.23 -2.01 -9.94
N ILE A 145 -5.61 -1.05 -9.08
CA ILE A 145 -7.00 -0.77 -8.72
C ILE A 145 -7.78 -0.29 -9.95
N ALA A 146 -7.20 0.58 -10.80
CA ALA A 146 -7.86 1.07 -11.99
C ALA A 146 -8.18 -0.06 -12.99
N ARG A 147 -7.24 -0.99 -13.20
CA ARG A 147 -7.44 -2.15 -14.06
C ARG A 147 -8.50 -3.09 -13.50
N LEU A 148 -8.44 -3.38 -12.20
CA LEU A 148 -9.42 -4.20 -11.51
C LEU A 148 -10.82 -3.57 -11.60
N THR A 149 -10.95 -2.28 -11.26
CA THR A 149 -12.22 -1.55 -11.33
C THR A 149 -12.79 -1.53 -12.74
N LYS A 150 -11.94 -1.30 -13.77
CA LYS A 150 -12.38 -1.38 -15.17
C LYS A 150 -12.97 -2.74 -15.51
N SER A 151 -12.30 -3.84 -15.12
CA SER A 151 -12.74 -5.21 -15.42
C SER A 151 -14.09 -5.51 -14.75
N THR A 152 -14.13 -5.34 -13.43
CA THR A 152 -15.33 -5.64 -12.63
C THR A 152 -16.53 -4.74 -12.98
N TYR A 153 -16.28 -3.47 -13.34
CA TYR A 153 -17.32 -2.59 -13.84
C TYR A 153 -17.88 -3.09 -15.19
N SER A 154 -16.98 -3.49 -16.11
CA SER A 154 -17.38 -3.97 -17.44
C SER A 154 -18.15 -5.29 -17.37
N GLU A 155 -17.89 -6.12 -16.39
CA GLU A 155 -18.65 -7.34 -16.09
C GLU A 155 -20.02 -7.00 -15.47
N ALA A 156 -20.01 -6.16 -14.43
CA ALA A 156 -21.22 -5.80 -13.69
C ALA A 156 -22.28 -5.11 -14.55
N ILE A 157 -21.88 -4.28 -15.52
CA ILE A 157 -22.83 -3.56 -16.38
C ILE A 157 -23.55 -4.46 -17.40
N GLN A 158 -23.04 -5.68 -17.62
CA GLN A 158 -23.63 -6.67 -18.53
C GLN A 158 -24.58 -7.65 -17.83
N MET A 159 -24.70 -7.57 -16.52
CA MET A 159 -25.53 -8.48 -15.73
C MET A 159 -27.02 -8.21 -15.92
N ASP A 160 -27.86 -9.26 -15.77
CA ASP A 160 -29.31 -9.22 -16.01
C ASP A 160 -30.04 -8.19 -15.16
N TYR A 161 -29.59 -7.96 -13.91
CA TYR A 161 -30.19 -6.95 -13.03
C TYR A 161 -30.04 -5.52 -13.60
N VAL A 162 -29.00 -5.24 -14.38
CA VAL A 162 -28.83 -3.96 -15.08
C VAL A 162 -29.82 -3.83 -16.22
N THR A 163 -30.01 -4.89 -16.99
CA THR A 163 -30.99 -4.97 -18.07
C THR A 163 -32.42 -4.77 -17.51
N MET A 164 -32.76 -5.44 -16.41
CA MET A 164 -34.03 -5.25 -15.74
C MET A 164 -34.23 -3.80 -15.23
N ALA A 165 -33.17 -3.20 -14.65
CA ALA A 165 -33.23 -1.82 -14.19
C ALA A 165 -33.47 -0.81 -15.35
N ARG A 166 -32.87 -1.05 -16.51
CA ARG A 166 -33.13 -0.27 -17.73
C ARG A 166 -34.56 -0.44 -18.23
N ALA A 167 -35.08 -1.67 -18.24
CA ALA A 167 -36.47 -1.97 -18.62
C ALA A 167 -37.48 -1.26 -17.71
N LYS A 168 -37.15 -1.02 -16.44
CA LYS A 168 -37.94 -0.22 -15.48
C LYS A 168 -37.81 1.29 -15.68
N GLY A 169 -37.09 1.76 -16.70
CA GLY A 169 -36.95 3.18 -17.00
C GLY A 169 -35.99 3.96 -16.09
N LEU A 170 -35.15 3.28 -15.31
CA LEU A 170 -34.20 3.95 -14.43
C LEU A 170 -33.09 4.62 -15.25
N SER A 171 -32.64 5.81 -14.81
CA SER A 171 -31.59 6.55 -15.48
C SER A 171 -30.23 5.83 -15.40
N ASN A 172 -29.39 5.98 -16.41
CA ASN A 172 -28.06 5.37 -16.44
C ASN A 172 -27.19 5.76 -15.25
N LEU A 173 -27.30 7.01 -14.75
CA LEU A 173 -26.56 7.48 -13.59
C LEU A 173 -27.01 6.73 -12.33
N TYR A 174 -28.32 6.56 -12.14
CA TYR A 174 -28.85 5.81 -10.99
C TYR A 174 -28.44 4.34 -11.05
N ILE A 175 -28.55 3.71 -12.23
CA ILE A 175 -28.13 2.31 -12.44
C ILE A 175 -26.65 2.16 -12.12
N THR A 176 -25.79 3.04 -12.63
CA THR A 176 -24.36 3.02 -12.35
C THR A 176 -24.07 3.14 -10.86
N ALA A 177 -24.60 4.17 -10.20
CA ALA A 177 -24.29 4.46 -8.81
C ALA A 177 -24.86 3.42 -7.84
N ARG A 178 -26.09 2.95 -8.07
CA ARG A 178 -26.80 2.11 -7.09
C ARG A 178 -26.68 0.62 -7.35
N HIS A 179 -26.50 0.20 -8.61
CA HIS A 179 -26.50 -1.20 -9.00
C HIS A 179 -25.14 -1.68 -9.49
N VAL A 180 -24.50 -0.95 -10.42
CA VAL A 180 -23.24 -1.38 -11.02
C VAL A 180 -22.08 -1.22 -10.04
N LEU A 181 -21.85 -0.01 -9.52
CA LEU A 181 -20.71 0.27 -8.63
C LEU A 181 -20.74 -0.55 -7.35
N LYS A 182 -21.92 -0.75 -6.77
CA LYS A 182 -22.04 -1.55 -5.54
C LYS A 182 -21.45 -2.96 -5.72
N ASN A 183 -21.69 -3.59 -6.86
CA ASN A 183 -21.22 -4.95 -7.15
C ASN A 183 -19.78 -4.92 -7.72
N ALA A 184 -19.47 -3.99 -8.59
CA ALA A 184 -18.14 -3.85 -9.20
C ALA A 184 -17.03 -3.54 -8.18
N LEU A 185 -17.35 -2.87 -7.06
CA LEU A 185 -16.36 -2.52 -6.04
C LEU A 185 -16.09 -3.62 -5.02
N ILE A 186 -16.88 -4.71 -4.97
CA ILE A 186 -16.64 -5.81 -4.04
C ILE A 186 -15.23 -6.38 -4.19
N PRO A 187 -14.76 -6.78 -5.40
CA PRO A 187 -13.40 -7.28 -5.58
C PRO A 187 -12.32 -6.23 -5.28
N VAL A 188 -12.64 -4.95 -5.51
CA VAL A 188 -11.71 -3.84 -5.20
C VAL A 188 -11.52 -3.68 -3.69
N VAL A 189 -12.61 -3.78 -2.92
CA VAL A 189 -12.55 -3.74 -1.44
C VAL A 189 -11.80 -4.97 -0.91
N THR A 190 -12.03 -6.14 -1.49
CA THR A 190 -11.31 -7.37 -1.12
C THR A 190 -9.80 -7.25 -1.38
N TYR A 191 -9.40 -6.53 -2.44
CA TYR A 191 -8.00 -6.27 -2.76
C TYR A 191 -7.25 -5.51 -1.66
N PHE A 192 -7.93 -4.69 -0.85
CA PHE A 192 -7.27 -3.92 0.22
C PHE A 192 -6.75 -4.80 1.36
N GLY A 193 -7.32 -5.98 1.60
CA GLY A 193 -6.82 -6.89 2.63
C GLY A 193 -5.34 -7.25 2.43
N PRO A 194 -4.99 -7.91 1.33
CA PRO A 194 -3.59 -8.18 0.99
C PRO A 194 -2.73 -6.91 0.83
N ALA A 195 -3.31 -5.81 0.30
CA ALA A 195 -2.58 -4.56 0.12
C ALA A 195 -2.13 -3.96 1.47
N ILE A 196 -2.97 -4.02 2.51
CA ILE A 196 -2.61 -3.58 3.87
C ILE A 196 -1.49 -4.44 4.43
N ALA A 197 -1.56 -5.77 4.27
CA ALA A 197 -0.50 -6.67 4.72
C ALA A 197 0.85 -6.34 4.07
N PHE A 198 0.85 -6.04 2.77
CA PHE A 198 2.04 -5.63 2.01
C PHE A 198 2.63 -4.28 2.45
N LEU A 199 1.84 -3.41 3.08
CA LEU A 199 2.31 -2.10 3.55
C LEU A 199 3.02 -2.17 4.90
N ILE A 200 2.81 -3.26 5.66
CA ILE A 200 3.36 -3.44 7.01
C ILE A 200 4.66 -4.26 6.97
N THR A 201 4.92 -4.95 5.87
CA THR A 201 6.14 -5.73 5.63
C THR A 201 7.17 -4.95 4.84
#